data_ad8995b56e804911e1e82a074eb0a79d
#
_entry.id   ad8995b56e804911e1e82a074eb0a79d
#
_cell.length_a   1.000
_cell.length_b   1.000
_cell.length_c   1.000
_cell.angle_alpha   90.00
_cell.angle_beta   90.00
_cell.angle_gamma   90.00
#
_symmetry.space_group_name_H-M   'P 1'
#
loop_
_entity.id
_entity.type
_entity.pdbx_description
1 polymer ?
#
loop_
_entity_poly.entity_id
_entity_poly.type
_entity_poly.pdbx_seq_one_letter_code
_entity_poly.pdbx_strand_id
1 'polypeptide(L)'
;MDTILVNNKEYKIIKLLGKGKGGYSYLAMLNNKSFVIKQIHHEPCSYYNFGNKIQSEYNDYQTLLNTNIRIPQMIDIDFNNERIVKQYIEGKTILELINEKEAINQYVFQVKTMQELCKKKGINIDYYPTNFVVDKNNNIFYIDYECNKYDPKWDYDNWGKQYWENK
;
A
#
# COMPACT_ATOMS: atom_id res chain seq x y z
N MET A 1 -27.55 -1.52 0.36
CA MET A 1 -26.15 -1.86 0.63
C MET A 1 -25.30 -1.32 -0.50
N ASP A 2 -24.23 -0.62 -0.14
CA ASP A 2 -23.46 0.10 -1.14
C ASP A 2 -22.63 -0.83 -2.01
N THR A 3 -22.59 -0.55 -3.28
CA THR A 3 -21.79 -1.26 -4.25
C THR A 3 -20.90 -0.28 -5.01
N ILE A 4 -19.86 -0.81 -5.63
CA ILE A 4 -18.97 -0.03 -6.47
C ILE A 4 -18.66 -0.84 -7.74
N LEU A 5 -18.76 -0.18 -8.87
CA LEU A 5 -18.58 -0.81 -10.18
C LEU A 5 -17.15 -0.59 -10.66
N VAL A 6 -16.47 -1.67 -11.04
CA VAL A 6 -15.13 -1.60 -11.64
C VAL A 6 -15.15 -2.44 -12.90
N ASN A 7 -15.00 -1.79 -14.06
CA ASN A 7 -15.03 -2.45 -15.37
C ASN A 7 -16.20 -3.43 -15.52
N ASN A 8 -17.41 -2.97 -15.20
CA ASN A 8 -18.65 -3.73 -15.30
C ASN A 8 -18.81 -4.87 -14.29
N LYS A 9 -17.93 -4.96 -13.29
CA LYS A 9 -18.07 -5.86 -12.16
C LYS A 9 -18.54 -5.08 -10.95
N GLU A 10 -19.60 -5.56 -10.31
CA GLU A 10 -20.19 -4.89 -9.16
C GLU A 10 -19.69 -5.51 -7.86
N TYR A 11 -18.94 -4.75 -7.09
CA TYR A 11 -18.40 -5.18 -5.80
C TYR A 11 -19.26 -4.62 -4.69
N LYS A 12 -19.46 -5.42 -3.66
CA LYS A 12 -20.19 -5.02 -2.46
C LYS A 12 -19.21 -4.39 -1.48
N ILE A 13 -19.44 -3.13 -1.12
CA ILE A 13 -18.60 -2.44 -0.14
C ILE A 13 -18.94 -2.94 1.27
N ILE A 14 -17.92 -3.40 1.99
CA ILE A 14 -18.06 -3.87 3.36
C ILE A 14 -17.77 -2.73 4.35
N LYS A 15 -16.65 -2.05 4.17
CA LYS A 15 -16.27 -0.92 5.03
C LYS A 15 -15.15 -0.10 4.42
N LEU A 16 -15.02 1.14 4.90
CA LEU A 16 -13.89 2.00 4.57
C LEU A 16 -12.68 1.53 5.39
N LEU A 17 -11.56 1.28 4.74
CA LEU A 17 -10.32 0.92 5.40
C LEU A 17 -9.47 2.14 5.72
N GLY A 18 -9.50 3.16 4.85
CA GLY A 18 -8.72 4.36 5.07
C GLY A 18 -8.89 5.39 3.97
N LYS A 19 -8.40 6.58 4.26
CA LYS A 19 -8.35 7.70 3.31
C LYS A 19 -6.94 8.24 3.29
N GLY A 20 -6.33 8.23 2.10
CA GLY A 20 -5.04 8.84 1.87
C GLY A 20 -5.14 10.08 1.00
N LYS A 21 -4.00 10.68 0.68
CA LYS A 21 -3.94 11.85 -0.21
C LYS A 21 -4.37 11.52 -1.64
N GLY A 22 -4.27 10.26 -2.04
CA GLY A 22 -4.59 9.80 -3.39
C GLY A 22 -5.97 9.19 -3.56
N GLY A 23 -6.59 8.71 -2.49
CA GLY A 23 -7.87 8.03 -2.64
C GLY A 23 -8.44 7.47 -1.36
N TYR A 24 -9.61 6.86 -1.49
CA TYR A 24 -10.29 6.11 -0.43
C TYR A 24 -10.10 4.62 -0.71
N SER A 25 -9.75 3.86 0.33
CA SER A 25 -9.60 2.40 0.21
C SER A 25 -10.73 1.70 0.95
N TYR A 26 -11.41 0.80 0.27
CA TYR A 26 -12.55 0.04 0.81
C TYR A 26 -12.24 -1.45 0.80
N LEU A 27 -12.70 -2.13 1.85
CA LEU A 27 -12.83 -3.59 1.80
C LEU A 27 -14.12 -3.90 1.07
N ALA A 28 -14.04 -4.73 0.05
CA ALA A 28 -15.18 -5.08 -0.78
C ALA A 28 -15.18 -6.57 -1.11
N MET A 29 -16.32 -7.08 -1.54
CA MET A 29 -16.49 -8.49 -1.87
C MET A 29 -17.08 -8.68 -3.25
N LEU A 30 -16.60 -9.71 -3.93
CA LEU A 30 -17.18 -10.22 -5.18
C LEU A 30 -17.05 -11.75 -5.15
N ASN A 31 -18.16 -12.46 -5.36
CA ASN A 31 -18.19 -13.93 -5.39
C ASN A 31 -17.54 -14.56 -4.14
N ASN A 32 -17.88 -14.05 -2.97
CA ASN A 32 -17.39 -14.53 -1.66
C ASN A 32 -15.88 -14.36 -1.45
N LYS A 33 -15.23 -13.52 -2.29
CA LYS A 33 -13.81 -13.16 -2.12
C LYS A 33 -13.72 -11.71 -1.71
N SER A 34 -12.74 -11.43 -0.84
CA SER A 34 -12.47 -10.07 -0.37
C SER A 34 -11.36 -9.42 -1.20
N PHE A 35 -11.55 -8.13 -1.46
CA PHE A 35 -10.60 -7.30 -2.21
C PHE A 35 -10.51 -5.94 -1.55
N VAL A 36 -9.46 -5.20 -1.89
CA VAL A 36 -9.37 -3.78 -1.59
C VAL A 36 -9.66 -3.02 -2.88
N ILE A 37 -10.59 -2.06 -2.80
CA ILE A 37 -10.85 -1.17 -3.93
C ILE A 37 -10.45 0.24 -3.53
N LYS A 38 -9.57 0.82 -4.33
CA LYS A 38 -9.16 2.21 -4.15
C LYS A 38 -9.91 3.09 -5.14
N GLN A 39 -10.65 4.06 -4.62
CA GLN A 39 -11.28 5.12 -5.41
C GLN A 39 -10.38 6.34 -5.34
N ILE A 40 -9.81 6.73 -6.47
CA ILE A 40 -9.02 7.95 -6.55
C ILE A 40 -9.94 9.14 -6.27
N HIS A 41 -9.45 10.13 -5.52
CA HIS A 41 -10.15 11.39 -5.33
C HIS A 41 -9.30 12.55 -5.83
N HIS A 42 -9.94 13.67 -6.11
CA HIS A 42 -9.28 14.89 -6.56
C HIS A 42 -9.49 16.03 -5.56
N GLU A 43 -9.59 15.69 -4.28
CA GLU A 43 -9.75 16.68 -3.22
C GLU A 43 -8.49 17.51 -3.09
N PRO A 44 -8.61 18.83 -2.85
CA PRO A 44 -7.43 19.70 -2.75
C PRO A 44 -6.47 19.24 -1.67
N CYS A 45 -5.17 19.33 -1.99
CA CYS A 45 -4.11 19.02 -1.06
C CYS A 45 -3.01 20.06 -1.25
N SER A 46 -2.72 20.84 -0.19
CA SER A 46 -1.82 21.98 -0.28
C SER A 46 -0.35 21.61 -0.53
N TYR A 47 0.02 20.37 -0.23
CA TYR A 47 1.41 19.93 -0.32
C TYR A 47 1.64 18.91 -1.44
N TYR A 48 0.64 18.65 -2.26
CA TYR A 48 0.77 17.64 -3.31
C TYR A 48 -0.03 18.08 -4.54
N ASN A 49 0.66 18.18 -5.65
CA ASN A 49 0.03 18.53 -6.92
C ASN A 49 -0.10 17.26 -7.74
N PHE A 50 -1.33 16.82 -7.97
CA PHE A 50 -1.59 15.59 -8.70
C PHE A 50 -1.73 15.88 -10.19
N GLY A 51 -0.97 15.15 -11.00
CA GLY A 51 -1.28 15.00 -12.40
C GLY A 51 -2.34 13.91 -12.59
N ASN A 52 -2.04 12.93 -13.43
CA ASN A 52 -2.90 11.76 -13.61
C ASN A 52 -2.59 10.73 -12.53
N LYS A 53 -3.33 10.75 -11.44
CA LYS A 53 -3.08 9.90 -10.26
C LYS A 53 -3.15 8.42 -10.57
N ILE A 54 -4.16 7.99 -11.31
CA ILE A 54 -4.34 6.56 -11.56
C ILE A 54 -3.24 6.01 -12.47
N GLN A 55 -2.81 6.80 -13.44
CA GLN A 55 -1.70 6.42 -14.30
C GLN A 55 -0.40 6.34 -13.48
N SER A 56 -0.18 7.29 -12.58
CA SER A 56 0.98 7.28 -11.68
C SER A 56 0.98 6.05 -10.80
N GLU A 57 -0.15 5.69 -10.25
CA GLU A 57 -0.26 4.52 -9.39
C GLU A 57 -0.04 3.22 -10.16
N TYR A 58 -0.55 3.15 -11.38
CA TYR A 58 -0.29 2.01 -12.26
C TYR A 58 1.21 1.89 -12.59
N ASN A 59 1.85 3.00 -12.92
CA ASN A 59 3.27 3.03 -13.23
C ASN A 59 4.12 2.61 -12.02
N ASP A 60 3.76 3.11 -10.83
CA ASP A 60 4.43 2.73 -9.59
C ASP A 60 4.28 1.24 -9.31
N TYR A 61 3.10 0.68 -9.54
CA TYR A 61 2.89 -0.75 -9.40
C TYR A 61 3.82 -1.55 -10.32
N GLN A 62 3.97 -1.15 -11.58
CA GLN A 62 4.87 -1.80 -12.52
C GLN A 62 6.33 -1.72 -12.05
N THR A 63 6.73 -0.56 -11.54
CA THR A 63 8.08 -0.37 -10.98
C THR A 63 8.30 -1.29 -9.77
N LEU A 64 7.32 -1.35 -8.87
CA LEU A 64 7.40 -2.17 -7.66
C LEU A 64 7.49 -3.67 -7.98
N LEU A 65 6.80 -4.13 -9.04
CA LEU A 65 6.89 -5.53 -9.45
C LEU A 65 8.34 -5.94 -9.76
N ASN A 66 9.14 -5.02 -10.27
CA ASN A 66 10.54 -5.30 -10.63
C ASN A 66 11.47 -5.40 -9.42
N THR A 67 11.01 -5.02 -8.24
CA THR A 67 11.84 -5.07 -7.02
C THR A 67 11.82 -6.42 -6.34
N ASN A 68 10.82 -7.23 -6.62
CA ASN A 68 10.55 -8.52 -5.96
C ASN A 68 10.14 -8.39 -4.48
N ILE A 69 9.77 -7.20 -4.00
CA ILE A 69 9.17 -7.07 -2.67
C ILE A 69 7.72 -7.59 -2.70
N ARG A 70 7.23 -7.99 -1.53
CA ARG A 70 5.84 -8.45 -1.42
C ARG A 70 4.90 -7.26 -1.45
N ILE A 71 4.03 -7.22 -2.45
CA ILE A 71 2.97 -6.22 -2.60
C ILE A 71 1.66 -6.92 -2.96
N PRO A 72 0.50 -6.33 -2.66
CA PRO A 72 -0.77 -6.87 -3.14
C PRO A 72 -0.80 -6.90 -4.66
N GLN A 73 -1.32 -7.96 -5.23
CA GLN A 73 -1.50 -8.06 -6.67
C GLN A 73 -2.59 -7.08 -7.11
N MET A 74 -2.34 -6.33 -8.18
CA MET A 74 -3.39 -5.55 -8.83
C MET A 74 -4.27 -6.53 -9.63
N ILE A 75 -5.54 -6.60 -9.28
CA ILE A 75 -6.50 -7.51 -9.89
C ILE A 75 -7.15 -6.88 -11.10
N ASP A 76 -7.50 -5.60 -11.01
CA ASP A 76 -8.18 -4.86 -12.06
C ASP A 76 -7.93 -3.38 -11.92
N ILE A 77 -8.05 -2.63 -13.01
CA ILE A 77 -7.92 -1.19 -13.00
C ILE A 77 -8.90 -0.58 -13.99
N ASP A 78 -9.67 0.40 -13.52
CA ASP A 78 -10.65 1.13 -14.31
C ASP A 78 -10.17 2.57 -14.43
N PHE A 79 -9.53 2.87 -15.56
CA PHE A 79 -8.95 4.20 -15.78
C PHE A 79 -10.03 5.28 -15.89
N ASN A 80 -11.18 4.95 -16.49
CA ASN A 80 -12.23 5.94 -16.68
C ASN A 80 -12.87 6.40 -15.37
N ASN A 81 -13.11 5.46 -14.46
CA ASN A 81 -13.70 5.76 -13.16
C ASN A 81 -12.65 5.94 -12.06
N GLU A 82 -11.39 5.79 -12.39
CA GLU A 82 -10.24 5.94 -11.49
C GLU A 82 -10.35 5.04 -10.27
N ARG A 83 -10.55 3.74 -10.53
CA ARG A 83 -10.67 2.72 -9.49
C ARG A 83 -9.68 1.60 -9.72
N ILE A 84 -9.11 1.10 -8.62
CA ILE A 84 -8.15 -0.01 -8.63
C ILE A 84 -8.67 -1.10 -7.70
N VAL A 85 -8.68 -2.35 -8.18
CA VAL A 85 -8.98 -3.52 -7.36
C VAL A 85 -7.66 -4.21 -7.03
N LYS A 86 -7.40 -4.42 -5.74
CA LYS A 86 -6.17 -5.03 -5.25
C LYS A 86 -6.49 -6.26 -4.42
N GLN A 87 -5.55 -7.19 -4.38
CA GLN A 87 -5.57 -8.30 -3.42
C GLN A 87 -5.69 -7.74 -2.00
N TYR A 88 -6.57 -8.32 -1.20
CA TYR A 88 -6.68 -7.98 0.21
C TYR A 88 -5.68 -8.81 1.02
N ILE A 89 -4.80 -8.13 1.74
CA ILE A 89 -3.88 -8.79 2.67
C ILE A 89 -4.49 -8.67 4.06
N GLU A 90 -5.05 -9.75 4.55
CA GLU A 90 -5.66 -9.77 5.89
C GLU A 90 -4.58 -9.87 6.95
N GLY A 91 -4.62 -8.96 7.93
CA GLY A 91 -3.67 -8.96 9.03
C GLY A 91 -3.57 -7.58 9.66
N LYS A 92 -2.69 -7.45 10.64
CA LYS A 92 -2.45 -6.18 11.32
C LYS A 92 -1.34 -5.40 10.63
N THR A 93 -1.45 -4.09 10.67
CA THR A 93 -0.35 -3.24 10.24
C THR A 93 0.77 -3.26 11.26
N ILE A 94 1.96 -2.91 10.81
CA ILE A 94 3.11 -2.77 11.74
C ILE A 94 2.82 -1.74 12.82
N LEU A 95 2.14 -0.63 12.45
CA LEU A 95 1.79 0.39 13.44
C LEU A 95 0.85 -0.17 14.52
N GLU A 96 -0.13 -0.98 14.15
CA GLU A 96 -1.01 -1.63 15.12
C GLU A 96 -0.22 -2.52 16.07
N LEU A 97 0.73 -3.30 15.55
CA LEU A 97 1.57 -4.17 16.36
C LEU A 97 2.44 -3.36 17.34
N ILE A 98 3.02 -2.25 16.87
CA ILE A 98 3.81 -1.34 17.72
C ILE A 98 2.93 -0.79 18.85
N ASN A 99 1.72 -0.33 18.52
CA ASN A 99 0.79 0.25 19.50
C ASN A 99 0.33 -0.80 20.52
N GLU A 100 0.25 -2.06 20.12
CA GLU A 100 -0.09 -3.18 21.01
C GLU A 100 1.12 -3.72 21.75
N LYS A 101 2.30 -3.12 21.56
CA LYS A 101 3.56 -3.51 22.20
C LYS A 101 3.98 -4.94 21.86
N GLU A 102 3.62 -5.39 20.66
CA GLU A 102 4.07 -6.68 20.15
C GLU A 102 5.53 -6.59 19.68
N ALA A 103 6.25 -7.71 19.74
CA ALA A 103 7.61 -7.78 19.23
C ALA A 103 7.58 -7.76 17.70
N ILE A 104 8.40 -6.91 17.08
CA ILE A 104 8.44 -6.76 15.62
C ILE A 104 9.81 -7.03 15.02
N ASN A 105 10.74 -7.61 15.77
CA ASN A 105 12.13 -7.81 15.31
C ASN A 105 12.21 -8.58 13.98
N GLN A 106 11.38 -9.63 13.82
CA GLN A 106 11.37 -10.40 12.60
C GLN A 106 10.88 -9.57 11.40
N TYR A 107 10.03 -8.57 11.64
CA TYR A 107 9.51 -7.71 10.58
C TYR A 107 10.48 -6.59 10.24
N VAL A 108 11.26 -6.13 11.21
CA VAL A 108 12.37 -5.20 10.97
C VAL A 108 13.38 -5.85 10.02
N PHE A 109 13.70 -7.11 10.23
CA PHE A 109 14.57 -7.84 9.31
C PHE A 109 13.99 -7.87 7.89
N GLN A 110 12.70 -8.12 7.79
CA GLN A 110 12.04 -8.18 6.48
C GLN A 110 12.00 -6.83 5.77
N VAL A 111 11.73 -5.74 6.48
CA VAL A 111 11.69 -4.40 5.85
C VAL A 111 13.08 -3.95 5.42
N LYS A 112 14.11 -4.32 6.15
CA LYS A 112 15.49 -4.04 5.72
C LYS A 112 15.83 -4.79 4.43
N THR A 113 15.36 -6.01 4.29
CA THR A 113 15.50 -6.76 3.03
C THR A 113 14.77 -6.07 1.89
N MET A 114 13.55 -5.59 2.14
CA MET A 114 12.81 -4.81 1.14
C MET A 114 13.56 -3.55 0.74
N GLN A 115 14.15 -2.84 1.72
CA GLN A 115 14.96 -1.66 1.43
C GLN A 115 16.10 -1.98 0.45
N GLU A 116 16.82 -3.06 0.69
CA GLU A 116 17.93 -3.43 -0.18
C GLU A 116 17.45 -3.78 -1.59
N LEU A 117 16.33 -4.48 -1.72
CA LEU A 117 15.74 -4.80 -3.01
C LEU A 117 15.31 -3.55 -3.77
N CYS A 118 14.69 -2.60 -3.07
CA CYS A 118 14.28 -1.32 -3.66
C CYS A 118 15.49 -0.48 -4.06
N LYS A 119 16.50 -0.42 -3.20
CA LYS A 119 17.72 0.35 -3.45
C LYS A 119 18.43 -0.13 -4.71
N LYS A 120 18.47 -1.44 -4.94
CA LYS A 120 19.06 -2.01 -6.17
C LYS A 120 18.37 -1.51 -7.43
N LYS A 121 17.11 -1.15 -7.34
CA LYS A 121 16.33 -0.62 -8.46
C LYS A 121 16.26 0.91 -8.45
N GLY A 122 16.98 1.55 -7.54
CA GLY A 122 17.05 3.01 -7.47
C GLY A 122 15.79 3.69 -6.98
N ILE A 123 15.01 3.02 -6.13
CA ILE A 123 13.76 3.59 -5.61
C ILE A 123 13.67 3.52 -4.09
N ASN A 124 12.82 4.39 -3.52
CA ASN A 124 12.33 4.30 -2.16
C ASN A 124 10.84 3.96 -2.19
N ILE A 125 10.40 3.19 -1.19
CA ILE A 125 8.99 3.08 -0.82
C ILE A 125 8.76 3.91 0.44
N ASP A 126 7.50 4.09 0.83
CA ASP A 126 7.15 4.84 2.03
C ASP A 126 7.21 3.91 3.24
N TYR A 127 8.27 4.05 4.04
CA TYR A 127 8.57 3.17 5.16
C TYR A 127 7.74 3.42 6.42
N TYR A 128 6.75 4.30 6.35
CA TYR A 128 5.91 4.54 7.52
C TYR A 128 5.14 3.26 7.89
N PRO A 129 5.05 2.90 9.19
CA PRO A 129 4.51 1.57 9.60
C PRO A 129 3.08 1.25 9.22
N THR A 130 2.25 2.25 8.89
CA THR A 130 0.87 1.98 8.44
C THR A 130 0.82 1.33 7.07
N ASN A 131 1.92 1.40 6.31
CA ASN A 131 1.97 0.93 4.93
C ASN A 131 2.36 -0.54 4.81
N PHE A 132 2.53 -1.24 5.92
CA PHE A 132 2.95 -2.65 5.94
C PHE A 132 1.98 -3.47 6.77
N VAL A 133 1.53 -4.58 6.20
CA VAL A 133 0.62 -5.52 6.85
C VAL A 133 1.31 -6.87 6.98
N VAL A 134 1.14 -7.50 8.14
CA VAL A 134 1.66 -8.84 8.41
C VAL A 134 0.57 -9.84 8.06
N ASP A 135 0.86 -10.77 7.14
CA ASP A 135 -0.10 -11.80 6.76
C ASP A 135 -0.07 -12.99 7.74
N LYS A 136 -0.90 -13.99 7.48
CA LYS A 136 -1.01 -15.20 8.33
C LYS A 136 0.27 -16.03 8.39
N ASN A 137 1.19 -15.83 7.45
CA ASN A 137 2.46 -16.54 7.38
C ASN A 137 3.62 -15.73 7.98
N ASN A 138 3.31 -14.65 8.67
CA ASN A 138 4.29 -13.72 9.26
C ASN A 138 5.20 -13.06 8.22
N ASN A 139 4.67 -12.82 7.03
CA ASN A 139 5.35 -12.05 5.99
C ASN A 139 4.75 -10.65 5.92
N ILE A 140 5.60 -9.63 5.80
CA ILE A 140 5.10 -8.28 5.60
C ILE A 140 4.85 -8.00 4.13
N PHE A 141 3.77 -7.26 3.86
CA PHE A 141 3.41 -6.78 2.54
C PHE A 141 3.38 -5.26 2.57
N TYR A 142 4.02 -4.64 1.59
CA TYR A 142 3.90 -3.19 1.36
C TYR A 142 2.61 -2.95 0.61
N ILE A 143 1.62 -2.37 1.27
CA ILE A 143 0.25 -2.32 0.74
C ILE A 143 -0.06 -1.08 -0.09
N ASP A 144 0.84 -0.11 -0.14
CA ASP A 144 0.69 1.09 -0.94
C ASP A 144 1.48 0.94 -2.24
N TYR A 145 0.94 1.45 -3.36
CA TYR A 145 1.64 1.43 -4.64
C TYR A 145 2.39 2.74 -4.87
N GLU A 146 3.07 3.25 -3.86
CA GLU A 146 3.86 4.47 -4.01
C GLU A 146 5.34 4.16 -3.99
N CYS A 147 6.07 4.69 -4.96
CA CYS A 147 7.53 4.65 -4.93
C CYS A 147 8.08 5.93 -5.54
N ASN A 148 9.27 6.30 -5.13
CA ASN A 148 9.96 7.50 -5.58
C ASN A 148 11.39 7.17 -5.89
N LYS A 149 12.10 8.08 -6.61
CA LYS A 149 13.52 7.92 -6.86
C LYS A 149 14.27 7.77 -5.53
N TYR A 150 15.25 6.86 -5.50
CA TYR A 150 16.01 6.61 -4.29
C TYR A 150 16.70 7.89 -3.80
N ASP A 151 16.52 8.16 -2.51
CA ASP A 151 17.18 9.22 -1.78
C ASP A 151 17.47 8.67 -0.38
N PRO A 152 18.76 8.59 0.05
CA PRO A 152 19.09 8.04 1.37
C PRO A 152 18.35 8.70 2.52
N LYS A 153 17.98 9.96 2.36
CA LYS A 153 17.26 10.75 3.37
C LYS A 153 15.92 10.10 3.77
N TRP A 154 15.31 9.36 2.86
CA TRP A 154 13.97 8.78 3.05
C TRP A 154 13.98 7.26 3.12
N ASP A 155 15.15 6.61 3.20
CA ASP A 155 15.18 5.17 3.29
C ASP A 155 14.81 4.69 4.69
N TYR A 156 14.77 3.37 4.87
CA TYR A 156 14.42 2.81 6.17
C TYR A 156 15.46 3.18 7.23
N ASP A 157 16.74 3.00 6.92
CA ASP A 157 17.82 3.21 7.89
C ASP A 157 17.91 4.66 8.39
N ASN A 158 17.64 5.62 7.53
CA ASN A 158 17.78 7.05 7.86
C ASN A 158 16.46 7.71 8.29
N TRP A 159 15.33 7.20 7.83
CA TRP A 159 14.03 7.80 8.11
C TRP A 159 13.04 6.84 8.78
N GLY A 160 12.80 5.67 8.18
CA GLY A 160 11.75 4.76 8.65
C GLY A 160 12.00 4.20 10.03
N LYS A 161 13.25 3.88 10.32
CA LYS A 161 13.69 3.25 11.56
C LYS A 161 13.14 3.93 12.82
N GLN A 162 13.07 5.25 12.84
CA GLN A 162 12.58 6.00 14.00
C GLN A 162 11.15 5.63 14.38
N TYR A 163 10.35 5.24 13.40
CA TYR A 163 8.94 4.88 13.63
C TYR A 163 8.75 3.39 13.95
N TRP A 164 9.68 2.55 13.55
CA TRP A 164 9.62 1.09 13.78
C TRP A 164 10.34 0.69 15.05
N GLU A 165 11.50 1.27 15.33
CA GLU A 165 12.44 0.80 16.37
C GLU A 165 12.59 1.78 17.53
N ASN A 166 12.06 2.98 17.41
CA ASN A 166 12.17 3.97 18.49
C ASN A 166 11.07 3.74 19.52
N LYS A 167 11.49 3.37 20.73
CA LYS A 167 10.57 3.07 21.83
C LYS A 167 10.60 4.16 22.89
#